data_7857b5a75d36c10636da028e43ec3341
#
_entry.id   7857b5a75d36c10636da028e43ec3341
#
_cell.length_a   1.000
_cell.length_b   1.000
_cell.length_c   1.000
_cell.angle_alpha   90.00
_cell.angle_beta   90.00
_cell.angle_gamma   90.00
#
_symmetry.space_group_name_H-M   'P 1'
#
loop_
_entity.id
_entity.type
_entity.pdbx_description
1 polymer ?
#
loop_
_entity_poly.entity_id
_entity_poly.type
_entity_poly.pdbx_seq_one_letter_code
_entity_poly.pdbx_strand_id
1 'polypeptide(L)'
;MNNKYNRDNYINDKDKPSERQMSAENYLKEYNIKEILTEMINYILHKKSKSPIVSMIKYLGGLLTEKERQDYNISIPDPQIDYHPIVDPPKFKENCNSLLKEYLTDEIFSNLMTKISKYGINMRDLIRLNKEFPKNNIGIMLGDADSLKKFESLYKPIICKAHNLDINNLKDYTSNNFNLVNLEFKDIKKINIEDIKGLKKITFSISRNLVDFPFVCFLNIENRTENIVKQLQEIDRVKSIKDLKRKENMNKKDLMNLLRKINYDIDFWDTVNPSDNLIRKQRITYQSNNDETIVLINFCNNFQIIKNLFLEENHNEEVKDNQDNKKQSLNDIFIGCFNELSDLIRNVQYYYGFEFDHNFGYLTSDIALLGRGFSITTEIDLDKLLGNDFDYDKLQEKIVKSDKFDKYTDIFNISGNDNDDNILVFTSSPKISNESISEFFVEYFEKILGLKFI
;
A
#
# COMPACT_ATOMS: atom_id res chain seq x y z
N MET A 1 -23.83 -16.93 -36.16
CA MET A 1 -24.01 -18.38 -35.98
C MET A 1 -23.51 -18.74 -34.59
N ASN A 2 -24.42 -19.04 -33.66
CA ASN A 2 -24.06 -19.38 -32.29
C ASN A 2 -23.63 -20.86 -32.27
N ASN A 3 -22.32 -21.13 -32.38
CA ASN A 3 -21.81 -22.44 -32.02
C ASN A 3 -21.76 -22.52 -30.49
N LYS A 4 -22.83 -23.09 -29.90
CA LYS A 4 -22.79 -23.59 -28.55
C LYS A 4 -21.83 -24.79 -28.55
N TYR A 5 -20.60 -24.57 -28.10
CA TYR A 5 -19.74 -25.69 -27.69
C TYR A 5 -20.51 -26.46 -26.61
N ASN A 6 -20.76 -27.75 -26.87
CA ASN A 6 -21.43 -28.61 -25.91
C ASN A 6 -20.44 -28.94 -24.77
N ARG A 7 -20.41 -28.10 -23.72
CA ARG A 7 -19.46 -28.11 -22.61
C ARG A 7 -19.73 -29.20 -21.58
N ASP A 8 -20.89 -29.85 -21.69
CA ASP A 8 -21.31 -30.88 -20.72
C ASP A 8 -20.46 -32.15 -20.75
N ASN A 9 -19.58 -32.31 -21.75
CA ASN A 9 -18.75 -33.51 -21.92
C ASN A 9 -17.43 -33.50 -21.09
N TYR A 10 -17.09 -32.38 -20.42
CA TYR A 10 -15.83 -32.29 -19.66
C TYR A 10 -15.90 -32.76 -18.21
N ILE A 11 -17.11 -33.10 -17.70
CA ILE A 11 -17.31 -33.31 -16.25
C ILE A 11 -17.24 -34.79 -15.81
N ASN A 12 -17.22 -35.76 -16.75
CA ASN A 12 -17.20 -37.18 -16.41
C ASN A 12 -16.02 -37.92 -17.05
N ASP A 13 -14.83 -37.67 -16.57
CA ASP A 13 -13.59 -38.29 -17.07
C ASP A 13 -13.37 -39.74 -16.62
N LYS A 14 -14.24 -40.29 -15.75
CA LYS A 14 -14.04 -41.65 -15.20
C LYS A 14 -14.47 -42.77 -16.15
N ASP A 15 -15.28 -42.48 -17.17
CA ASP A 15 -15.84 -43.50 -18.07
C ASP A 15 -15.44 -43.33 -19.56
N LYS A 16 -14.56 -42.36 -19.87
CA LYS A 16 -14.06 -42.20 -21.24
C LYS A 16 -12.88 -43.13 -21.52
N PRO A 17 -12.81 -43.73 -22.73
CA PRO A 17 -11.62 -44.48 -23.14
C PRO A 17 -10.38 -43.58 -23.04
N SER A 18 -9.27 -44.15 -22.55
CA SER A 18 -8.04 -43.37 -22.34
C SER A 18 -7.58 -42.78 -23.69
N GLU A 19 -6.96 -41.58 -23.67
CA GLU A 19 -6.44 -40.87 -24.82
C GLU A 19 -5.58 -41.76 -25.73
N ARG A 20 -4.93 -42.82 -25.19
CA ARG A 20 -4.15 -43.83 -25.89
C ARG A 20 -4.98 -44.70 -26.83
N GLN A 21 -6.28 -44.75 -26.68
CA GLN A 21 -7.18 -45.59 -27.52
C GLN A 21 -7.79 -44.83 -28.71
N MET A 22 -7.68 -43.49 -28.72
CA MET A 22 -8.15 -42.68 -29.84
C MET A 22 -7.04 -42.47 -30.86
N SER A 23 -7.38 -42.60 -32.16
CA SER A 23 -6.42 -42.13 -33.18
C SER A 23 -6.23 -40.62 -33.03
N ALA A 24 -5.05 -40.09 -33.29
CA ALA A 24 -4.74 -38.67 -33.19
C ALA A 24 -5.72 -37.80 -34.02
N GLU A 25 -6.18 -38.29 -35.16
CA GLU A 25 -7.17 -37.62 -36.01
C GLU A 25 -8.55 -37.50 -35.35
N ASN A 26 -9.00 -38.58 -34.69
CA ASN A 26 -10.28 -38.57 -33.98
C ASN A 26 -10.24 -37.61 -32.76
N TYR A 27 -9.13 -37.60 -32.01
CA TYR A 27 -8.93 -36.68 -30.91
C TYR A 27 -8.95 -35.22 -31.37
N LEU A 28 -8.18 -34.88 -32.42
CA LEU A 28 -8.16 -33.52 -32.95
C LEU A 28 -9.54 -33.05 -33.44
N LYS A 29 -10.33 -33.98 -34.01
CA LYS A 29 -11.67 -33.69 -34.51
C LYS A 29 -12.70 -33.55 -33.40
N GLU A 30 -12.67 -34.44 -32.39
CA GLU A 30 -13.63 -34.43 -31.28
C GLU A 30 -13.50 -33.15 -30.43
N TYR A 31 -12.28 -32.69 -30.20
CA TYR A 31 -12.04 -31.49 -29.40
C TYR A 31 -11.86 -30.20 -30.22
N ASN A 32 -12.15 -30.24 -31.52
CA ASN A 32 -12.05 -29.09 -32.43
C ASN A 32 -10.70 -28.36 -32.36
N ILE A 33 -9.61 -29.06 -32.03
CA ILE A 33 -8.30 -28.46 -31.78
C ILE A 33 -7.78 -27.72 -33.02
N LYS A 34 -8.02 -28.25 -34.21
CA LYS A 34 -7.59 -27.62 -35.44
C LYS A 34 -8.29 -26.27 -35.70
N GLU A 35 -9.57 -26.16 -35.39
CA GLU A 35 -10.33 -24.91 -35.48
C GLU A 35 -9.85 -23.91 -34.46
N ILE A 36 -9.69 -24.33 -33.21
CA ILE A 36 -9.18 -23.48 -32.13
C ILE A 36 -7.81 -22.89 -32.47
N LEU A 37 -6.89 -23.70 -33.01
CA LEU A 37 -5.56 -23.23 -33.41
C LEU A 37 -5.63 -22.27 -34.59
N THR A 38 -6.50 -22.54 -35.57
CA THR A 38 -6.69 -21.68 -36.75
C THR A 38 -7.23 -20.31 -36.33
N GLU A 39 -8.25 -20.28 -35.49
CA GLU A 39 -8.82 -19.03 -34.97
C GLU A 39 -7.83 -18.27 -34.10
N MET A 40 -7.05 -18.96 -33.29
CA MET A 40 -5.98 -18.35 -32.50
C MET A 40 -4.93 -17.68 -33.38
N ILE A 41 -4.50 -18.34 -34.46
CA ILE A 41 -3.54 -17.76 -35.42
C ILE A 41 -4.15 -16.51 -36.07
N ASN A 42 -5.40 -16.58 -36.53
CA ASN A 42 -6.10 -15.44 -37.11
C ASN A 42 -6.22 -14.27 -36.14
N TYR A 43 -6.51 -14.56 -34.85
CA TYR A 43 -6.55 -13.54 -33.79
C TYR A 43 -5.21 -12.83 -33.66
N ILE A 44 -4.09 -13.57 -33.64
CA ILE A 44 -2.74 -13.01 -33.51
C ILE A 44 -2.39 -12.15 -34.73
N LEU A 45 -2.69 -12.62 -35.90
CA LEU A 45 -2.43 -11.90 -37.15
C LEU A 45 -3.23 -10.58 -37.23
N HIS A 46 -4.46 -10.60 -36.75
CA HIS A 46 -5.30 -9.39 -36.69
C HIS A 46 -4.79 -8.40 -35.66
N LYS A 47 -4.41 -8.87 -34.44
CA LYS A 47 -3.93 -8.02 -33.36
C LYS A 47 -2.56 -7.42 -33.62
N LYS A 48 -1.71 -8.11 -34.43
CA LYS A 48 -0.31 -7.71 -34.67
C LYS A 48 0.44 -7.34 -33.41
N SER A 49 0.16 -8.08 -32.32
CA SER A 49 0.73 -7.83 -31.00
C SER A 49 2.25 -7.97 -31.04
N LYS A 50 2.95 -7.08 -30.30
CA LYS A 50 4.40 -7.20 -30.08
C LYS A 50 4.78 -8.45 -29.29
N SER A 51 3.82 -9.05 -28.58
CA SER A 51 3.97 -10.31 -27.82
C SER A 51 2.97 -11.37 -28.29
N PRO A 52 3.29 -12.14 -29.35
CA PRO A 52 2.38 -13.16 -29.89
C PRO A 52 1.98 -14.23 -28.84
N ILE A 53 2.92 -14.66 -28.02
CA ILE A 53 2.68 -15.69 -26.97
C ILE A 53 1.61 -15.23 -25.99
N VAL A 54 1.67 -13.98 -25.54
CA VAL A 54 0.65 -13.42 -24.62
C VAL A 54 -0.71 -13.36 -25.31
N SER A 55 -0.74 -13.02 -26.59
CA SER A 55 -1.99 -13.04 -27.38
C SER A 55 -2.57 -14.44 -27.50
N MET A 56 -1.72 -15.48 -27.61
CA MET A 56 -2.16 -16.89 -27.57
C MET A 56 -2.79 -17.23 -26.22
N ILE A 57 -2.11 -16.91 -25.13
CA ILE A 57 -2.61 -17.17 -23.76
C ILE A 57 -3.95 -16.46 -23.54
N LYS A 58 -4.08 -15.21 -23.97
CA LYS A 58 -5.32 -14.43 -23.85
C LYS A 58 -6.46 -15.07 -24.66
N TYR A 59 -6.18 -15.48 -25.89
CA TYR A 59 -7.17 -16.12 -26.75
C TYR A 59 -7.66 -17.43 -26.14
N LEU A 60 -6.73 -18.34 -25.81
CA LEU A 60 -7.06 -19.64 -25.21
C LEU A 60 -7.76 -19.47 -23.86
N GLY A 61 -7.26 -18.55 -23.04
CA GLY A 61 -7.86 -18.25 -21.76
C GLY A 61 -9.28 -17.69 -21.87
N GLY A 62 -9.58 -16.93 -22.92
CA GLY A 62 -10.94 -16.45 -23.20
C GLY A 62 -11.93 -17.56 -23.54
N LEU A 63 -11.46 -18.75 -23.95
CA LEU A 63 -12.30 -19.92 -24.19
C LEU A 63 -12.67 -20.68 -22.92
N LEU A 64 -11.96 -20.48 -21.81
CA LEU A 64 -12.23 -21.15 -20.53
C LEU A 64 -13.37 -20.47 -19.76
N THR A 65 -14.19 -21.29 -19.09
CA THR A 65 -15.16 -20.80 -18.12
C THR A 65 -14.46 -20.36 -16.85
N GLU A 66 -15.13 -19.54 -16.03
CA GLU A 66 -14.60 -19.12 -14.72
C GLU A 66 -14.32 -20.32 -13.82
N LYS A 67 -15.20 -21.33 -13.84
CA LYS A 67 -15.03 -22.57 -13.08
C LYS A 67 -13.77 -23.33 -13.51
N GLU A 68 -13.53 -23.49 -14.81
CA GLU A 68 -12.32 -24.17 -15.31
C GLU A 68 -11.07 -23.39 -14.93
N ARG A 69 -11.10 -22.06 -14.95
CA ARG A 69 -9.97 -21.23 -14.48
C ARG A 69 -9.66 -21.47 -13.02
N GLN A 70 -10.67 -21.58 -12.17
CA GLN A 70 -10.51 -21.87 -10.75
C GLN A 70 -10.05 -23.31 -10.51
N ASP A 71 -10.70 -24.31 -11.13
CA ASP A 71 -10.39 -25.74 -10.95
C ASP A 71 -8.96 -26.07 -11.36
N TYR A 72 -8.44 -25.43 -12.43
CA TYR A 72 -7.08 -25.65 -12.94
C TYR A 72 -6.09 -24.56 -12.51
N ASN A 73 -6.50 -23.63 -11.65
CA ASN A 73 -5.69 -22.50 -11.16
C ASN A 73 -5.01 -21.71 -12.30
N ILE A 74 -5.76 -21.46 -13.38
CA ILE A 74 -5.27 -20.75 -14.56
C ILE A 74 -5.52 -19.26 -14.40
N SER A 75 -4.45 -18.48 -14.29
CA SER A 75 -4.49 -17.01 -14.34
C SER A 75 -4.29 -16.54 -15.76
N ILE A 76 -5.23 -15.74 -16.26
CA ILE A 76 -5.15 -15.17 -17.60
C ILE A 76 -4.82 -13.68 -17.44
N PRO A 77 -3.77 -13.19 -18.15
CA PRO A 77 -3.48 -11.77 -18.18
C PRO A 77 -4.67 -10.98 -18.72
N ASP A 78 -4.93 -9.84 -18.11
CA ASP A 78 -5.95 -8.93 -18.64
C ASP A 78 -5.72 -8.65 -20.12
N PRO A 79 -6.77 -8.65 -20.95
CA PRO A 79 -6.66 -8.38 -22.39
C PRO A 79 -5.97 -7.08 -22.74
N GLN A 80 -5.91 -6.12 -21.82
CA GLN A 80 -5.36 -4.79 -22.06
C GLN A 80 -3.90 -4.64 -21.61
N ILE A 81 -3.28 -5.66 -20.99
CA ILE A 81 -1.91 -5.59 -20.49
C ILE A 81 -0.94 -6.19 -21.50
N ASP A 82 0.01 -5.38 -21.98
CA ASP A 82 1.18 -5.87 -22.72
C ASP A 82 2.18 -6.49 -21.73
N TYR A 83 2.21 -7.82 -21.70
CA TYR A 83 3.10 -8.57 -20.83
C TYR A 83 4.45 -8.85 -21.50
N HIS A 84 5.50 -8.35 -20.87
CA HIS A 84 6.87 -8.67 -21.25
C HIS A 84 7.56 -9.38 -20.07
N PRO A 85 7.66 -10.73 -20.08
CA PRO A 85 8.35 -11.45 -19.02
C PRO A 85 9.81 -11.01 -18.94
N ILE A 86 10.32 -10.88 -17.73
CA ILE A 86 11.75 -10.72 -17.51
C ILE A 86 12.40 -12.08 -17.72
N VAL A 87 13.42 -12.14 -18.54
CA VAL A 87 14.15 -13.37 -18.85
C VAL A 87 15.38 -13.52 -17.95
N ASP A 88 15.97 -12.39 -17.54
CA ASP A 88 17.19 -12.36 -16.75
C ASP A 88 16.93 -11.86 -15.31
N PRO A 89 17.63 -12.40 -14.32
CA PRO A 89 17.57 -11.88 -12.95
C PRO A 89 17.98 -10.41 -12.88
N PRO A 90 17.40 -9.61 -11.98
CA PRO A 90 17.76 -8.22 -11.84
C PRO A 90 19.19 -8.07 -11.32
N LYS A 91 19.94 -7.14 -11.93
CA LYS A 91 21.25 -6.73 -11.41
C LYS A 91 21.04 -5.63 -10.38
N PHE A 92 21.30 -5.95 -9.11
CA PHE A 92 21.24 -4.99 -8.03
C PHE A 92 22.49 -4.06 -8.05
N LYS A 93 22.30 -2.79 -7.71
CA LYS A 93 23.42 -1.87 -7.51
C LYS A 93 24.23 -2.29 -6.28
N GLU A 94 25.52 -1.95 -6.24
CA GLU A 94 26.43 -2.31 -5.13
C GLU A 94 25.93 -1.78 -3.78
N ASN A 95 25.41 -0.56 -3.76
CA ASN A 95 24.89 0.10 -2.58
C ASN A 95 23.44 -0.28 -2.23
N CYS A 96 22.88 -1.32 -2.86
CA CYS A 96 21.56 -1.82 -2.55
C CYS A 96 21.61 -2.77 -1.35
N ASN A 97 20.89 -2.43 -0.27
CA ASN A 97 20.77 -3.23 0.95
C ASN A 97 19.31 -3.63 1.23
N SER A 98 18.50 -3.76 0.17
CA SER A 98 17.09 -4.09 0.32
C SER A 98 16.85 -5.56 0.67
N LEU A 99 15.72 -5.82 1.35
CA LEU A 99 15.24 -7.18 1.60
C LEU A 99 14.98 -7.94 0.28
N LEU A 100 14.54 -7.23 -0.77
CA LEU A 100 14.38 -7.84 -2.08
C LEU A 100 15.70 -8.47 -2.56
N LYS A 101 16.85 -7.76 -2.43
CA LYS A 101 18.16 -8.30 -2.81
C LYS A 101 18.57 -9.51 -1.96
N GLU A 102 18.19 -9.50 -0.68
CA GLU A 102 18.50 -10.59 0.24
C GLU A 102 17.72 -11.88 -0.10
N TYR A 103 16.43 -11.74 -0.44
CA TYR A 103 15.53 -12.89 -0.61
C TYR A 103 15.27 -13.30 -2.07
N LEU A 104 15.58 -12.48 -3.05
CA LEU A 104 15.40 -12.84 -4.46
C LEU A 104 16.62 -13.64 -4.97
N THR A 105 16.64 -14.95 -4.66
CA THR A 105 17.63 -15.87 -5.22
C THR A 105 17.32 -16.21 -6.68
N ASP A 106 18.30 -16.74 -7.41
CA ASP A 106 18.12 -17.21 -8.81
C ASP A 106 17.05 -18.31 -8.91
N GLU A 107 16.94 -19.15 -7.89
CA GLU A 107 15.90 -20.20 -7.81
C GLU A 107 14.52 -19.57 -7.66
N ILE A 108 14.34 -18.65 -6.71
CA ILE A 108 13.07 -17.95 -6.48
C ILE A 108 12.69 -17.17 -7.73
N PHE A 109 13.65 -16.46 -8.34
CA PHE A 109 13.42 -15.73 -9.57
C PHE A 109 12.92 -16.63 -10.69
N SER A 110 13.59 -17.76 -10.95
CA SER A 110 13.24 -18.72 -11.99
C SER A 110 11.84 -19.30 -11.80
N ASN A 111 11.43 -19.54 -10.55
CA ASN A 111 10.10 -20.06 -10.22
C ASN A 111 8.99 -19.00 -10.34
N LEU A 112 9.34 -17.72 -10.25
CA LEU A 112 8.37 -16.63 -10.23
C LEU A 112 8.30 -15.81 -11.52
N MET A 113 9.34 -15.85 -12.37
CA MET A 113 9.46 -14.99 -13.56
C MET A 113 8.30 -15.10 -14.55
N THR A 114 7.62 -16.27 -14.60
CA THR A 114 6.49 -16.51 -15.48
C THR A 114 5.13 -16.26 -14.81
N LYS A 115 5.11 -16.03 -13.50
CA LYS A 115 3.85 -15.80 -12.78
C LYS A 115 3.31 -14.40 -13.01
N ILE A 116 1.99 -14.31 -13.02
CA ILE A 116 1.25 -13.07 -13.25
C ILE A 116 0.04 -13.06 -12.32
N SER A 117 -0.25 -11.94 -11.68
CA SER A 117 -1.45 -11.78 -10.87
C SER A 117 -2.72 -11.62 -11.71
N LYS A 118 -3.88 -11.68 -11.06
CA LYS A 118 -5.20 -11.42 -11.67
C LYS A 118 -5.24 -10.10 -12.46
N TYR A 119 -4.48 -9.10 -12.02
CA TYR A 119 -4.43 -7.79 -12.64
C TYR A 119 -3.20 -7.57 -13.53
N GLY A 120 -2.47 -8.64 -13.86
CA GLY A 120 -1.36 -8.61 -14.79
C GLY A 120 -0.04 -8.19 -14.19
N ILE A 121 0.07 -8.11 -12.88
CA ILE A 121 1.30 -7.77 -12.19
C ILE A 121 2.27 -8.94 -12.25
N ASN A 122 3.50 -8.67 -12.63
CA ASN A 122 4.55 -9.63 -12.87
C ASN A 122 5.84 -9.24 -12.13
N MET A 123 6.85 -10.10 -12.15
CA MET A 123 8.13 -9.85 -11.48
C MET A 123 8.78 -8.54 -11.88
N ARG A 124 8.66 -8.11 -13.14
CA ARG A 124 9.24 -6.85 -13.62
C ARG A 124 8.64 -5.65 -12.90
N ASP A 125 7.32 -5.69 -12.69
CA ASP A 125 6.62 -4.63 -11.99
C ASP A 125 7.05 -4.58 -10.53
N LEU A 126 7.14 -5.74 -9.87
CA LEU A 126 7.48 -5.84 -8.46
C LEU A 126 8.91 -5.36 -8.15
N ILE A 127 9.88 -5.66 -9.00
CA ILE A 127 11.28 -5.29 -8.77
C ILE A 127 11.61 -3.87 -9.24
N ARG A 128 10.69 -3.18 -9.92
CA ARG A 128 10.89 -1.83 -10.45
C ARG A 128 11.30 -0.84 -9.36
N LEU A 129 10.65 -0.92 -8.19
CA LEU A 129 10.96 -0.07 -7.06
C LEU A 129 12.45 -0.08 -6.69
N ASN A 130 13.03 -1.27 -6.59
CA ASN A 130 14.44 -1.41 -6.23
C ASN A 130 15.38 -0.84 -7.29
N LYS A 131 14.99 -0.95 -8.57
CA LYS A 131 15.78 -0.40 -9.68
C LYS A 131 15.85 1.13 -9.60
N GLU A 132 14.76 1.77 -9.24
CA GLU A 132 14.62 3.23 -9.20
C GLU A 132 15.12 3.79 -7.86
N PHE A 133 14.83 3.10 -6.76
CA PHE A 133 15.20 3.47 -5.39
C PHE A 133 16.06 2.39 -4.70
N PRO A 134 17.31 2.22 -5.08
CA PRO A 134 18.16 1.15 -4.55
C PRO A 134 18.49 1.30 -3.06
N LYS A 135 18.24 2.46 -2.47
CA LYS A 135 18.39 2.73 -1.02
C LYS A 135 17.17 2.36 -0.20
N ASN A 136 16.04 1.99 -0.84
CA ASN A 136 14.86 1.52 -0.11
C ASN A 136 15.16 0.18 0.57
N ASN A 137 14.99 0.12 1.88
CA ASN A 137 15.36 -1.05 2.69
C ASN A 137 14.51 -2.29 2.37
N ILE A 138 13.28 -2.14 1.89
CA ILE A 138 12.38 -3.24 1.51
C ILE A 138 12.60 -3.62 0.05
N GLY A 139 12.55 -2.66 -0.86
CA GLY A 139 12.87 -2.82 -2.28
C GLY A 139 11.75 -3.42 -3.14
N ILE A 140 10.59 -3.74 -2.58
CA ILE A 140 9.45 -4.31 -3.28
C ILE A 140 8.15 -3.73 -2.74
N MET A 141 7.14 -3.62 -3.59
CA MET A 141 5.79 -3.19 -3.24
C MET A 141 4.78 -4.29 -3.52
N LEU A 142 3.66 -4.26 -2.80
CA LEU A 142 2.54 -5.14 -3.06
C LEU A 142 1.65 -4.54 -4.16
N GLY A 143 1.36 -5.34 -5.19
CA GLY A 143 0.65 -4.87 -6.37
C GLY A 143 -0.87 -5.08 -6.34
N ASP A 144 -1.30 -6.18 -5.76
CA ASP A 144 -2.69 -6.56 -5.51
C ASP A 144 -2.73 -7.76 -4.54
N ALA A 145 -3.92 -8.14 -4.08
CA ALA A 145 -4.08 -9.27 -3.18
C ALA A 145 -3.72 -10.62 -3.82
N ASP A 146 -3.91 -10.79 -5.13
CA ASP A 146 -3.53 -12.01 -5.84
C ASP A 146 -2.02 -12.11 -6.03
N SER A 147 -1.32 -10.96 -6.20
CA SER A 147 0.13 -10.93 -6.28
C SER A 147 0.79 -11.45 -5.00
N LEU A 148 0.22 -11.15 -3.82
CA LEU A 148 0.69 -11.69 -2.54
C LEU A 148 0.72 -13.22 -2.56
N LYS A 149 -0.33 -13.86 -3.09
CA LYS A 149 -0.44 -15.31 -3.21
C LYS A 149 0.45 -15.89 -4.29
N LYS A 150 0.47 -15.27 -5.48
CA LYS A 150 1.26 -15.75 -6.63
C LYS A 150 2.76 -15.69 -6.39
N PHE A 151 3.22 -14.67 -5.69
CA PHE A 151 4.63 -14.42 -5.38
C PHE A 151 4.94 -14.68 -3.89
N GLU A 152 4.17 -15.55 -3.22
CA GLU A 152 4.27 -15.82 -1.77
C GLU A 152 5.70 -16.18 -1.34
N SER A 153 6.40 -17.02 -2.11
CA SER A 153 7.78 -17.44 -1.79
C SER A 153 8.76 -16.26 -1.72
N LEU A 154 8.44 -15.11 -2.32
CA LEU A 154 9.22 -13.89 -2.22
C LEU A 154 8.64 -12.93 -1.17
N TYR A 155 7.32 -12.69 -1.19
CA TYR A 155 6.69 -11.73 -0.27
C TYR A 155 6.73 -12.18 1.19
N LYS A 156 6.41 -13.46 1.45
CA LYS A 156 6.31 -13.97 2.82
C LYS A 156 7.58 -13.74 3.64
N PRO A 157 8.79 -14.14 3.19
CA PRO A 157 10.01 -13.88 3.96
C PRO A 157 10.33 -12.40 4.10
N ILE A 158 10.08 -11.58 3.07
CA ILE A 158 10.29 -10.13 3.12
C ILE A 158 9.37 -9.47 4.15
N ILE A 159 8.07 -9.79 4.12
CA ILE A 159 7.09 -9.24 5.08
C ILE A 159 7.45 -9.69 6.50
N CYS A 160 7.74 -10.99 6.69
CA CYS A 160 8.12 -11.51 8.00
C CYS A 160 9.35 -10.79 8.55
N LYS A 161 10.36 -10.55 7.72
CA LYS A 161 11.56 -9.83 8.14
C LYS A 161 11.28 -8.35 8.44
N ALA A 162 10.50 -7.69 7.59
CA ALA A 162 10.15 -6.27 7.78
C ALA A 162 9.34 -6.01 9.05
N HIS A 163 8.48 -6.95 9.44
CA HIS A 163 7.63 -6.84 10.63
C HIS A 163 8.11 -7.67 11.82
N ASN A 164 9.29 -8.27 11.73
CA ASN A 164 9.87 -9.10 12.78
C ASN A 164 8.96 -10.27 13.20
N LEU A 165 8.38 -10.98 12.22
CA LEU A 165 7.51 -12.13 12.42
C LEU A 165 8.28 -13.45 12.27
N ASP A 166 7.85 -14.46 13.02
CA ASP A 166 8.33 -15.84 12.80
C ASP A 166 7.60 -16.46 11.59
N ILE A 167 8.32 -16.70 10.51
CA ILE A 167 7.79 -17.27 9.26
C ILE A 167 7.15 -18.65 9.43
N ASN A 168 7.59 -19.42 10.43
CA ASN A 168 7.10 -20.77 10.72
C ASN A 168 5.89 -20.78 11.66
N ASN A 169 5.59 -19.64 12.29
CA ASN A 169 4.52 -19.52 13.27
C ASN A 169 3.71 -18.26 13.05
N LEU A 170 3.19 -18.07 11.83
CA LEU A 170 2.31 -16.94 11.51
C LEU A 170 0.98 -17.13 12.23
N LYS A 171 0.48 -16.04 12.80
CA LYS A 171 -0.82 -16.01 13.46
C LYS A 171 -1.92 -15.82 12.41
N ASP A 172 -3.08 -16.39 12.69
CA ASP A 172 -4.30 -16.16 11.93
C ASP A 172 -5.08 -15.02 12.56
N TYR A 173 -5.22 -13.92 11.83
CA TYR A 173 -5.89 -12.72 12.28
C TYR A 173 -7.25 -12.54 11.59
N THR A 174 -8.14 -11.86 12.26
CA THR A 174 -9.38 -11.34 11.65
C THR A 174 -9.23 -9.84 11.43
N SER A 175 -10.09 -9.26 10.59
CA SER A 175 -10.11 -7.80 10.39
C SER A 175 -10.30 -7.02 11.69
N ASN A 176 -10.95 -7.63 12.69
CA ASN A 176 -11.17 -7.00 14.01
C ASN A 176 -9.87 -6.81 14.79
N ASN A 177 -8.86 -7.68 14.60
CA ASN A 177 -7.56 -7.54 15.29
C ASN A 177 -6.80 -6.27 14.84
N PHE A 178 -7.05 -5.81 13.61
CA PHE A 178 -6.38 -4.65 13.02
C PHE A 178 -7.27 -3.42 12.86
N ASN A 179 -8.54 -3.50 13.29
CA ASN A 179 -9.40 -2.32 13.32
C ASN A 179 -8.89 -1.30 14.33
N LEU A 180 -8.90 -0.03 13.92
CA LEU A 180 -8.67 1.06 14.84
C LEU A 180 -9.89 1.23 15.74
N VAL A 181 -9.65 1.30 17.04
CA VAL A 181 -10.66 1.53 18.06
C VAL A 181 -10.48 2.92 18.67
N ASN A 182 -11.54 3.47 19.25
CA ASN A 182 -11.42 4.74 19.95
C ASN A 182 -10.50 4.59 21.15
N LEU A 183 -9.63 5.58 21.35
CA LEU A 183 -8.76 5.67 22.51
C LEU A 183 -9.49 6.36 23.68
N GLU A 184 -9.18 5.92 24.89
CA GLU A 184 -9.59 6.60 26.11
C GLU A 184 -8.33 7.05 26.86
N PHE A 185 -8.45 8.12 27.65
CA PHE A 185 -7.32 8.65 28.45
C PHE A 185 -6.65 7.59 29.33
N LYS A 186 -7.45 6.66 29.90
CA LYS A 186 -6.93 5.54 30.68
C LYS A 186 -5.99 4.61 29.92
N ASP A 187 -6.15 4.53 28.59
CA ASP A 187 -5.35 3.65 27.73
C ASP A 187 -3.94 4.23 27.51
N ILE A 188 -3.79 5.56 27.58
CA ILE A 188 -2.52 6.26 27.34
C ILE A 188 -1.95 6.92 28.61
N LYS A 189 -2.26 6.40 29.77
CA LYS A 189 -1.85 6.99 31.08
C LYS A 189 -0.35 7.19 31.28
N LYS A 190 0.48 6.45 30.55
CA LYS A 190 1.95 6.49 30.70
C LYS A 190 2.61 7.58 29.86
N ILE A 191 1.88 8.17 28.91
CA ILE A 191 2.44 9.19 28.02
C ILE A 191 1.87 10.55 28.42
N ASN A 192 2.76 11.50 28.65
CA ASN A 192 2.40 12.90 28.68
C ASN A 192 3.02 13.57 27.43
N ILE A 193 2.21 13.81 26.41
CA ILE A 193 2.65 14.47 25.18
C ILE A 193 3.19 15.88 25.48
N GLU A 194 2.72 16.51 26.56
CA GLU A 194 3.20 17.81 27.03
C GLU A 194 4.67 17.78 27.45
N ASP A 195 5.24 16.61 27.77
CA ASP A 195 6.64 16.45 28.12
C ASP A 195 7.58 16.51 26.92
N ILE A 196 7.02 16.45 25.70
CA ILE A 196 7.81 16.51 24.45
C ILE A 196 7.97 17.97 24.06
N LYS A 197 9.05 18.58 24.53
CA LYS A 197 9.41 19.95 24.14
C LYS A 197 9.66 20.06 22.64
N GLY A 198 9.17 21.14 22.03
CA GLY A 198 9.38 21.39 20.60
C GLY A 198 8.48 20.58 19.65
N LEU A 199 7.52 19.82 20.15
CA LEU A 199 6.55 19.12 19.31
C LEU A 199 5.68 20.16 18.58
N LYS A 200 5.79 20.21 17.23
CA LYS A 200 5.07 21.18 16.38
C LYS A 200 3.80 20.59 15.77
N LYS A 201 3.87 19.31 15.37
CA LYS A 201 2.75 18.68 14.66
C LYS A 201 2.74 17.17 14.87
N ILE A 202 1.55 16.61 14.94
CA ILE A 202 1.31 15.17 14.88
C ILE A 202 0.42 14.89 13.67
N THR A 203 0.82 13.94 12.83
CA THR A 203 0.06 13.50 11.68
C THR A 203 -0.28 12.02 11.82
N PHE A 204 -1.54 11.69 11.76
CA PHE A 204 -2.04 10.32 11.65
C PHE A 204 -2.37 10.01 10.21
N SER A 205 -1.99 8.85 9.71
CA SER A 205 -2.32 8.41 8.37
C SER A 205 -2.82 6.97 8.37
N ILE A 206 -3.92 6.74 7.67
CA ILE A 206 -4.48 5.41 7.41
C ILE A 206 -4.55 5.18 5.93
N SER A 207 -3.98 4.07 5.48
CA SER A 207 -4.01 3.63 4.09
C SER A 207 -4.84 2.36 3.93
N ARG A 208 -5.62 2.29 2.86
CA ARG A 208 -6.45 1.14 2.51
C ARG A 208 -6.47 0.92 0.99
N ASN A 209 -6.53 -0.34 0.61
CA ASN A 209 -6.84 -0.74 -0.76
C ASN A 209 -8.20 -1.44 -0.79
N LEU A 210 -8.93 -1.23 -1.88
CA LEU A 210 -10.28 -1.75 -2.05
C LEU A 210 -10.23 -3.20 -2.54
N VAL A 211 -11.23 -3.98 -2.09
CA VAL A 211 -11.42 -5.36 -2.57
C VAL A 211 -11.67 -5.36 -4.07
N ASP A 212 -11.07 -6.32 -4.76
CA ASP A 212 -11.19 -6.52 -6.20
C ASP A 212 -10.62 -5.40 -7.08
N PHE A 213 -9.67 -4.60 -6.56
CA PHE A 213 -8.93 -3.61 -7.34
C PHE A 213 -7.43 -3.84 -7.29
N PRO A 214 -6.68 -3.52 -8.38
CA PRO A 214 -5.24 -3.43 -8.32
C PRO A 214 -4.83 -2.24 -7.45
N PHE A 215 -3.68 -2.35 -6.80
CA PHE A 215 -3.15 -1.24 -6.03
C PHE A 215 -2.60 -0.16 -6.95
N VAL A 216 -2.66 1.08 -6.51
CA VAL A 216 -2.49 2.26 -7.38
C VAL A 216 -1.15 2.29 -8.11
N CYS A 217 -0.07 1.83 -7.48
CA CYS A 217 1.27 1.79 -8.07
C CYS A 217 1.36 0.94 -9.34
N PHE A 218 0.38 0.08 -9.59
CA PHE A 218 0.30 -0.85 -10.71
C PHE A 218 -0.93 -0.61 -11.59
N LEU A 219 -1.62 0.51 -11.40
CA LEU A 219 -2.73 0.92 -12.24
C LEU A 219 -2.20 1.43 -13.59
N ASN A 220 -2.08 0.55 -14.56
CA ASN A 220 -1.69 0.89 -15.93
C ASN A 220 -2.85 0.88 -16.93
N ILE A 221 -4.12 0.83 -16.47
CA ILE A 221 -5.21 0.39 -17.36
C ILE A 221 -6.34 1.41 -17.36
N GLU A 222 -6.55 2.02 -18.52
CA GLU A 222 -7.54 3.07 -18.77
C GLU A 222 -8.96 2.73 -18.30
N ASN A 223 -9.40 1.50 -18.49
CA ASN A 223 -10.79 1.11 -18.21
C ASN A 223 -11.08 0.74 -16.74
N ARG A 224 -10.05 0.45 -15.94
CA ARG A 224 -10.24 0.10 -14.52
C ARG A 224 -10.33 1.32 -13.63
N THR A 225 -9.65 2.36 -14.00
CA THR A 225 -9.64 3.62 -13.27
C THR A 225 -11.01 4.30 -13.29
N GLU A 226 -11.79 4.19 -14.37
CA GLU A 226 -13.16 4.70 -14.40
C GLU A 226 -14.07 4.02 -13.36
N ASN A 227 -13.89 2.71 -13.13
CA ASN A 227 -14.68 1.99 -12.13
C ASN A 227 -14.28 2.38 -10.72
N ILE A 228 -12.98 2.56 -10.44
CA ILE A 228 -12.51 3.09 -9.15
C ILE A 228 -13.08 4.48 -8.91
N VAL A 229 -12.98 5.38 -9.88
CA VAL A 229 -13.51 6.74 -9.76
C VAL A 229 -15.01 6.73 -9.54
N LYS A 230 -15.77 5.89 -10.25
CA LYS A 230 -17.23 5.76 -10.03
C LYS A 230 -17.56 5.26 -8.62
N GLN A 231 -16.85 4.26 -8.12
CA GLN A 231 -17.06 3.79 -6.74
C GLN A 231 -16.64 4.83 -5.70
N LEU A 232 -15.54 5.53 -5.95
CA LEU A 232 -15.05 6.56 -5.05
C LEU A 232 -15.86 7.86 -5.13
N GLN A 233 -16.57 8.13 -6.23
CA GLN A 233 -17.60 9.19 -6.30
C GLN A 233 -18.75 8.93 -5.33
N GLU A 234 -19.01 7.69 -4.96
CA GLU A 234 -19.96 7.38 -3.92
C GLU A 234 -19.46 7.73 -2.51
N ILE A 235 -18.15 7.94 -2.32
CA ILE A 235 -17.58 8.46 -1.06
C ILE A 235 -18.18 9.83 -0.70
N ASP A 236 -18.59 10.63 -1.66
CA ASP A 236 -19.33 11.88 -1.42
C ASP A 236 -20.60 11.67 -0.58
N ARG A 237 -21.11 10.42 -0.52
CA ARG A 237 -22.25 10.02 0.32
C ARG A 237 -21.86 9.73 1.77
N VAL A 238 -20.57 9.53 2.05
CA VAL A 238 -20.08 9.31 3.42
C VAL A 238 -20.19 10.62 4.17
N LYS A 239 -21.08 10.68 5.18
CA LYS A 239 -21.39 11.89 5.93
C LYS A 239 -20.15 12.61 6.45
N SER A 240 -19.14 11.86 6.90
CA SER A 240 -17.90 12.40 7.46
C SER A 240 -16.99 13.07 6.41
N ILE A 241 -17.19 12.81 5.11
CA ILE A 241 -16.40 13.37 4.00
C ILE A 241 -17.15 14.49 3.30
N LYS A 242 -18.48 14.49 3.39
CA LYS A 242 -19.35 15.45 2.72
C LYS A 242 -19.01 16.92 3.01
N ASP A 243 -18.50 17.18 4.22
CA ASP A 243 -18.16 18.54 4.66
C ASP A 243 -16.75 18.99 4.22
N LEU A 244 -15.98 18.08 3.60
CA LEU A 244 -14.65 18.39 3.07
C LEU A 244 -14.78 18.97 1.67
N LYS A 245 -13.90 19.92 1.33
CA LYS A 245 -13.82 20.48 -0.02
C LYS A 245 -13.16 19.48 -0.96
N ARG A 246 -13.90 19.05 -1.97
CA ARG A 246 -13.38 18.21 -3.05
C ARG A 246 -12.54 19.04 -4.01
N LYS A 247 -11.36 18.54 -4.35
CA LYS A 247 -10.46 19.11 -5.36
C LYS A 247 -10.07 18.03 -6.36
N GLU A 248 -10.40 18.30 -7.62
CA GLU A 248 -10.02 17.47 -8.77
C GLU A 248 -9.06 18.25 -9.66
N ASN A 249 -8.27 17.51 -10.44
CA ASN A 249 -7.38 18.11 -11.44
C ASN A 249 -6.50 19.24 -10.88
N MET A 250 -6.00 19.08 -9.65
CA MET A 250 -5.08 20.05 -9.05
C MET A 250 -3.89 20.27 -9.98
N ASN A 251 -3.50 21.52 -10.18
CA ASN A 251 -2.27 21.79 -10.88
C ASN A 251 -1.06 21.24 -10.10
N LYS A 252 0.06 21.02 -10.80
CA LYS A 252 1.25 20.40 -10.20
C LYS A 252 1.75 21.17 -8.97
N LYS A 253 1.70 22.50 -8.99
CA LYS A 253 2.19 23.34 -7.88
C LYS A 253 1.34 23.18 -6.62
N ASP A 254 0.02 23.21 -6.75
CA ASP A 254 -0.89 23.07 -5.61
C ASP A 254 -0.85 21.66 -5.02
N LEU A 255 -0.76 20.65 -5.90
CA LEU A 255 -0.58 19.27 -5.47
C LEU A 255 0.75 19.10 -4.71
N MET A 256 1.86 19.61 -5.24
CA MET A 256 3.17 19.55 -4.59
C MET A 256 3.16 20.24 -3.22
N ASN A 257 2.51 21.41 -3.13
CA ASN A 257 2.38 22.12 -1.87
C ASN A 257 1.56 21.32 -0.84
N LEU A 258 0.45 20.69 -1.26
CA LEU A 258 -0.36 19.85 -0.39
C LEU A 258 0.46 18.66 0.13
N LEU A 259 1.16 17.96 -0.78
CA LEU A 259 1.89 16.74 -0.44
C LEU A 259 3.12 17.03 0.46
N ARG A 260 3.79 18.17 0.27
CA ARG A 260 4.85 18.63 1.19
C ARG A 260 4.30 18.91 2.60
N LYS A 261 3.14 19.53 2.70
CA LYS A 261 2.49 19.80 4.02
C LYS A 261 2.21 18.52 4.82
N ILE A 262 2.06 17.38 4.16
CA ILE A 262 1.78 16.10 4.80
C ILE A 262 3.00 15.17 4.80
N ASN A 263 4.19 15.70 4.52
CA ASN A 263 5.45 14.96 4.44
C ASN A 263 5.38 13.72 3.52
N TYR A 264 4.65 13.86 2.41
CA TYR A 264 4.49 12.80 1.43
C TYR A 264 5.67 12.81 0.46
N ASP A 265 6.38 11.70 0.34
CA ASP A 265 7.47 11.55 -0.62
C ASP A 265 6.93 11.42 -2.05
N ILE A 266 6.79 12.58 -2.69
CA ILE A 266 6.23 12.70 -4.03
C ILE A 266 7.15 12.10 -5.07
N ASP A 267 8.44 12.37 -4.95
CA ASP A 267 9.42 11.95 -5.95
C ASP A 267 9.47 10.44 -6.01
N PHE A 268 9.41 9.79 -4.85
CA PHE A 268 9.28 8.34 -4.73
C PHE A 268 8.02 7.84 -5.45
N TRP A 269 6.85 8.37 -5.11
CA TRP A 269 5.57 7.87 -5.64
C TRP A 269 5.31 8.23 -7.10
N ASP A 270 5.77 9.39 -7.56
CA ASP A 270 5.67 9.77 -8.98
C ASP A 270 6.59 8.91 -9.85
N THR A 271 7.75 8.52 -9.35
CA THR A 271 8.69 7.65 -10.09
C THR A 271 8.22 6.21 -10.11
N VAL A 272 7.63 5.73 -9.02
CA VAL A 272 7.06 4.37 -8.95
C VAL A 272 5.84 4.21 -9.85
N ASN A 273 5.16 5.29 -10.19
CA ASN A 273 3.96 5.29 -11.01
C ASN A 273 4.15 6.00 -12.35
N PRO A 274 4.79 5.35 -13.35
CA PRO A 274 5.21 5.98 -14.61
C PRO A 274 4.10 6.24 -15.62
N SER A 275 2.89 5.72 -15.46
CA SER A 275 1.78 5.96 -16.40
C SER A 275 1.11 7.31 -16.15
N ASP A 276 1.83 8.28 -16.39
CA ASP A 276 1.85 9.66 -16.03
C ASP A 276 0.58 10.48 -16.14
N ASN A 277 -0.26 10.29 -17.13
CA ASN A 277 -1.32 11.26 -17.40
C ASN A 277 -2.71 10.77 -16.94
N LEU A 278 -2.97 9.48 -16.94
CA LEU A 278 -4.29 8.94 -16.63
C LEU A 278 -4.53 8.83 -15.13
N ILE A 279 -3.54 8.32 -14.38
CA ILE A 279 -3.65 8.19 -12.93
C ILE A 279 -3.67 9.56 -12.26
N ARG A 280 -2.87 10.52 -12.75
CA ARG A 280 -2.90 11.90 -12.25
C ARG A 280 -4.26 12.57 -12.42
N LYS A 281 -4.97 12.30 -13.52
CA LYS A 281 -6.33 12.81 -13.76
C LYS A 281 -7.39 12.19 -12.84
N GLN A 282 -7.08 11.06 -12.20
CA GLN A 282 -8.01 10.32 -11.35
C GLN A 282 -7.69 10.47 -9.86
N ARG A 283 -6.68 11.25 -9.52
CA ARG A 283 -6.39 11.63 -8.15
C ARG A 283 -7.40 12.66 -7.69
N ILE A 284 -8.08 12.33 -6.61
CA ILE A 284 -9.06 13.20 -5.98
C ILE A 284 -8.59 13.48 -4.56
N THR A 285 -8.70 14.72 -4.13
CA THR A 285 -8.45 15.10 -2.74
C THR A 285 -9.70 15.70 -2.13
N TYR A 286 -9.95 15.38 -0.87
CA TYR A 286 -10.91 16.07 -0.02
C TYR A 286 -10.13 16.71 1.12
N GLN A 287 -10.44 17.93 1.44
CA GLN A 287 -9.64 18.73 2.36
C GLN A 287 -10.53 19.62 3.22
N SER A 288 -10.27 19.63 4.55
CA SER A 288 -10.84 20.63 5.45
C SER A 288 -10.24 22.02 5.21
N ASN A 289 -10.91 23.07 5.69
CA ASN A 289 -10.47 24.44 5.46
C ASN A 289 -9.10 24.77 6.07
N ASN A 290 -8.75 24.09 7.17
CA ASN A 290 -7.54 24.30 7.96
C ASN A 290 -6.49 23.19 7.76
N ASP A 291 -6.64 22.36 6.73
CA ASP A 291 -5.75 21.22 6.43
C ASP A 291 -5.65 20.16 7.55
N GLU A 292 -6.54 20.18 8.54
CA GLU A 292 -6.54 19.18 9.61
C GLU A 292 -6.92 17.79 9.10
N THR A 293 -7.85 17.71 8.15
CA THR A 293 -8.29 16.44 7.57
C THR A 293 -8.11 16.47 6.07
N ILE A 294 -7.38 15.48 5.55
CA ILE A 294 -7.12 15.32 4.12
C ILE A 294 -7.43 13.87 3.75
N VAL A 295 -8.20 13.68 2.70
CA VAL A 295 -8.46 12.37 2.12
C VAL A 295 -7.86 12.34 0.73
N LEU A 296 -7.01 11.36 0.48
CA LEU A 296 -6.34 11.14 -0.80
C LEU A 296 -6.90 9.88 -1.45
N ILE A 297 -7.29 10.00 -2.71
CA ILE A 297 -7.81 8.91 -3.51
C ILE A 297 -6.89 8.67 -4.70
N ASN A 298 -6.46 7.42 -4.91
CA ASN A 298 -5.56 7.00 -5.97
C ASN A 298 -4.18 7.70 -5.94
N PHE A 299 -3.59 7.82 -4.76
CA PHE A 299 -2.20 8.29 -4.61
C PHE A 299 -1.23 7.10 -4.50
N CYS A 300 -0.95 6.57 -3.32
CA CYS A 300 -0.16 5.35 -3.15
C CYS A 300 -1.03 4.12 -2.90
N ASN A 301 -2.16 4.33 -2.28
CA ASN A 301 -3.22 3.33 -2.09
C ASN A 301 -4.52 3.86 -2.70
N ASN A 302 -5.51 2.99 -2.87
CA ASN A 302 -6.79 3.43 -3.39
C ASN A 302 -7.43 4.49 -2.51
N PHE A 303 -7.23 4.40 -1.20
CA PHE A 303 -7.77 5.32 -0.23
C PHE A 303 -6.77 5.59 0.90
N GLN A 304 -6.60 6.87 1.28
CA GLN A 304 -5.78 7.28 2.40
C GLN A 304 -6.43 8.46 3.12
N ILE A 305 -6.50 8.40 4.44
CA ILE A 305 -6.95 9.50 5.29
C ILE A 305 -5.76 9.99 6.09
N ILE A 306 -5.61 11.31 6.14
CA ILE A 306 -4.58 12.00 6.91
C ILE A 306 -5.28 12.96 7.85
N LYS A 307 -4.95 12.89 9.11
CA LYS A 307 -5.42 13.81 10.15
C LYS A 307 -4.22 14.48 10.78
N ASN A 308 -4.18 15.81 10.70
CA ASN A 308 -3.12 16.65 11.28
C ASN A 308 -3.60 17.28 12.57
N LEU A 309 -2.74 17.25 13.57
CA LEU A 309 -2.86 18.00 14.80
C LEU A 309 -1.71 19.00 14.83
N PHE A 310 -2.01 20.29 14.66
CA PHE A 310 -1.05 21.38 14.73
C PHE A 310 -0.96 21.86 16.18
N LEU A 311 0.26 21.97 16.70
CA LEU A 311 0.56 22.35 18.06
C LEU A 311 1.33 23.69 18.05
N GLU A 312 0.76 24.72 17.42
CA GLU A 312 1.37 26.05 17.38
C GLU A 312 1.43 26.68 18.79
N GLU A 313 2.46 27.51 19.03
CA GLU A 313 2.76 28.18 20.29
C GLU A 313 1.68 29.19 20.75
N ASN A 314 0.59 29.35 20.02
CA ASN A 314 -0.46 30.36 20.26
C ASN A 314 -1.43 30.01 21.41
N HIS A 315 -1.08 29.07 22.30
CA HIS A 315 -1.84 28.92 23.53
C HIS A 315 -1.60 30.06 24.57
N ASN A 316 -0.82 31.10 24.20
CA ASN A 316 -0.58 32.26 25.04
C ASN A 316 -1.39 33.52 24.66
N GLU A 317 -2.22 33.49 23.63
CA GLU A 317 -3.17 34.56 23.44
C GLU A 317 -4.30 34.42 24.50
N GLU A 318 -4.34 35.36 25.38
CA GLU A 318 -5.37 35.60 26.39
C GLU A 318 -6.78 35.40 25.79
N VAL A 319 -7.31 34.18 25.91
CA VAL A 319 -8.75 33.99 25.81
C VAL A 319 -9.36 34.68 26.99
N LYS A 320 -9.84 35.89 26.73
CA LYS A 320 -10.59 36.71 27.70
C LYS A 320 -11.63 35.85 28.40
N ASP A 321 -11.56 35.85 29.70
CA ASP A 321 -12.50 35.35 30.67
C ASP A 321 -13.92 35.12 30.12
N ASN A 322 -14.24 33.85 29.83
CA ASN A 322 -15.56 33.31 30.03
C ASN A 322 -15.42 32.11 30.97
N GLN A 323 -15.90 32.28 32.15
CA GLN A 323 -15.80 31.41 33.33
C GLN A 323 -16.49 30.07 33.16
N ASP A 324 -16.07 29.16 32.27
CA ASP A 324 -16.51 27.75 32.29
C ASP A 324 -15.72 26.82 31.33
N ASN A 325 -14.70 27.29 30.61
CA ASN A 325 -13.92 26.42 29.73
C ASN A 325 -12.72 25.81 30.47
N LYS A 326 -12.86 24.57 30.94
CA LYS A 326 -11.72 23.74 31.33
C LYS A 326 -10.73 23.73 30.16
N LYS A 327 -9.51 24.25 30.35
CA LYS A 327 -8.42 24.18 29.39
C LYS A 327 -8.21 22.70 29.04
N GLN A 328 -8.48 22.33 27.81
CA GLN A 328 -8.33 20.95 27.31
C GLN A 328 -6.85 20.60 27.30
N SER A 329 -6.46 19.44 27.83
CA SER A 329 -5.07 19.00 27.80
C SER A 329 -4.65 18.59 26.38
N LEU A 330 -3.33 18.65 26.07
CA LEU A 330 -2.82 18.18 24.78
C LEU A 330 -3.13 16.69 24.57
N ASN A 331 -3.14 15.91 25.64
CA ASN A 331 -3.53 14.50 25.57
C ASN A 331 -4.99 14.33 25.16
N ASP A 332 -5.92 15.15 25.68
CA ASP A 332 -7.33 15.08 25.28
C ASP A 332 -7.51 15.47 23.80
N ILE A 333 -6.79 16.48 23.34
CA ILE A 333 -6.80 16.91 21.93
C ILE A 333 -6.25 15.80 21.03
N PHE A 334 -5.15 15.16 21.41
CA PHE A 334 -4.57 14.03 20.70
C PHE A 334 -5.55 12.85 20.60
N ILE A 335 -6.17 12.45 21.70
CA ILE A 335 -7.16 11.39 21.75
C ILE A 335 -8.35 11.74 20.87
N GLY A 336 -8.87 12.96 20.97
CA GLY A 336 -9.97 13.45 20.15
C GLY A 336 -9.65 13.36 18.64
N CYS A 337 -8.48 13.85 18.24
CA CYS A 337 -8.01 13.82 16.86
C CYS A 337 -7.89 12.38 16.30
N PHE A 338 -7.34 11.46 17.09
CA PHE A 338 -7.26 10.06 16.69
C PHE A 338 -8.65 9.41 16.61
N ASN A 339 -9.55 9.71 17.54
CA ASN A 339 -10.90 9.15 17.55
C ASN A 339 -11.72 9.61 16.34
N GLU A 340 -11.62 10.88 15.95
CA GLU A 340 -12.22 11.37 14.71
C GLU A 340 -11.72 10.60 13.48
N LEU A 341 -10.40 10.32 13.40
CA LEU A 341 -9.82 9.51 12.34
C LEU A 341 -10.36 8.08 12.34
N SER A 342 -10.46 7.46 13.52
CA SER A 342 -11.00 6.11 13.70
C SER A 342 -12.46 6.01 13.28
N ASP A 343 -13.27 7.02 13.60
CA ASP A 343 -14.66 7.09 13.19
C ASP A 343 -14.81 7.26 11.68
N LEU A 344 -13.96 8.09 11.08
CA LEU A 344 -13.99 8.34 9.64
C LEU A 344 -13.66 7.07 8.85
N ILE A 345 -12.61 6.32 9.23
CA ILE A 345 -12.26 5.06 8.54
C ILE A 345 -13.33 3.98 8.74
N ARG A 346 -13.95 3.88 9.92
CA ARG A 346 -15.06 2.96 10.18
C ARG A 346 -16.27 3.27 9.32
N ASN A 347 -16.61 4.55 9.15
CA ASN A 347 -17.70 4.96 8.27
C ASN A 347 -17.41 4.59 6.81
N VAL A 348 -16.16 4.77 6.34
CA VAL A 348 -15.77 4.33 5.00
C VAL A 348 -15.82 2.81 4.87
N GLN A 349 -15.32 2.07 5.86
CA GLN A 349 -15.34 0.61 5.87
C GLN A 349 -16.75 0.02 5.81
N TYR A 350 -17.74 0.71 6.37
CA TYR A 350 -19.13 0.29 6.31
C TYR A 350 -19.67 0.24 4.87
N TYR A 351 -19.19 1.12 4.00
CA TYR A 351 -19.63 1.21 2.60
C TYR A 351 -18.74 0.43 1.63
N TYR A 352 -17.46 0.22 1.97
CA TYR A 352 -16.45 -0.36 1.09
C TYR A 352 -15.73 -1.53 1.77
N GLY A 353 -15.50 -2.61 1.02
CA GLY A 353 -14.61 -3.69 1.44
C GLY A 353 -13.15 -3.27 1.27
N PHE A 354 -12.32 -3.62 2.25
CA PHE A 354 -10.87 -3.42 2.18
C PHE A 354 -10.15 -4.76 2.03
N GLU A 355 -9.11 -4.80 1.19
CA GLU A 355 -8.29 -5.99 1.03
C GLU A 355 -7.61 -6.37 2.35
N PHE A 356 -7.78 -7.63 2.73
CA PHE A 356 -7.32 -8.17 4.01
C PHE A 356 -6.73 -9.57 3.83
N ASP A 357 -5.59 -9.82 4.47
CA ASP A 357 -4.96 -11.14 4.57
C ASP A 357 -4.92 -11.61 6.02
N HIS A 358 -5.20 -12.91 6.23
CA HIS A 358 -5.28 -13.49 7.59
C HIS A 358 -3.96 -13.46 8.35
N ASN A 359 -2.82 -13.49 7.66
CA ASN A 359 -1.50 -13.46 8.29
C ASN A 359 -0.95 -12.04 8.42
N PHE A 360 -1.31 -11.14 7.49
CA PHE A 360 -0.65 -9.85 7.32
C PHE A 360 -1.56 -8.64 7.53
N GLY A 361 -2.86 -8.84 7.80
CA GLY A 361 -3.81 -7.76 8.05
C GLY A 361 -4.27 -7.02 6.80
N TYR A 362 -4.59 -5.74 6.91
CA TYR A 362 -4.99 -4.92 5.75
C TYR A 362 -3.82 -4.76 4.79
N LEU A 363 -4.11 -5.04 3.51
CA LEU A 363 -3.11 -4.98 2.47
C LEU A 363 -2.94 -3.56 1.94
N THR A 364 -1.72 -3.08 1.98
CA THR A 364 -1.29 -1.78 1.45
C THR A 364 -0.22 -1.97 0.39
N SER A 365 -0.03 -0.98 -0.48
CA SER A 365 1.05 -1.03 -1.49
C SER A 365 2.43 -1.05 -0.83
N ASP A 366 2.61 -0.27 0.22
CA ASP A 366 3.83 -0.26 1.02
C ASP A 366 3.79 -1.39 2.06
N ILE A 367 4.78 -2.27 2.00
CA ILE A 367 4.90 -3.41 2.93
C ILE A 367 5.07 -2.94 4.37
N ALA A 368 5.71 -1.81 4.62
CA ALA A 368 5.87 -1.26 5.98
C ALA A 368 4.54 -0.87 6.65
N LEU A 369 3.49 -0.65 5.86
CA LEU A 369 2.15 -0.26 6.34
C LEU A 369 1.19 -1.44 6.48
N LEU A 370 1.60 -2.68 6.19
CA LEU A 370 0.75 -3.86 6.36
C LEU A 370 0.26 -3.98 7.82
N GLY A 371 -0.81 -4.70 8.02
CA GLY A 371 -1.45 -4.88 9.32
C GLY A 371 -2.55 -3.85 9.54
N ARG A 372 -2.34 -2.85 10.38
CA ARG A 372 -3.35 -1.78 10.58
C ARG A 372 -3.41 -0.79 9.43
N GLY A 373 -2.41 -0.77 8.53
CA GLY A 373 -2.29 0.25 7.47
C GLY A 373 -2.28 1.66 8.05
N PHE A 374 -1.61 1.83 9.19
CA PHE A 374 -1.58 3.04 9.99
C PHE A 374 -0.16 3.52 10.20
N SER A 375 0.04 4.82 10.16
CA SER A 375 1.31 5.45 10.54
C SER A 375 1.05 6.70 11.35
N ILE A 376 2.00 7.03 12.20
CA ILE A 376 2.06 8.29 12.94
C ILE A 376 3.35 9.01 12.56
N THR A 377 3.24 10.31 12.33
CA THR A 377 4.39 11.18 12.05
C THR A 377 4.37 12.35 13.00
N THR A 378 5.53 12.69 13.58
CA THR A 378 5.71 13.89 14.39
C THR A 378 6.75 14.80 13.76
N GLU A 379 6.49 16.10 13.84
CA GLU A 379 7.44 17.16 13.53
C GLU A 379 7.89 17.81 14.82
N ILE A 380 9.19 17.78 15.10
CA ILE A 380 9.77 18.19 16.37
C ILE A 380 10.92 19.16 16.10
N ASP A 381 10.90 20.29 16.78
CA ASP A 381 11.99 21.24 16.85
C ASP A 381 13.11 20.65 17.73
N LEU A 382 14.23 20.28 17.10
CA LEU A 382 15.33 19.63 17.80
C LEU A 382 16.06 20.57 18.76
N ASP A 383 16.14 21.86 18.47
CA ASP A 383 16.78 22.84 19.34
C ASP A 383 16.01 22.96 20.65
N LYS A 384 14.69 22.89 20.60
CA LYS A 384 13.84 22.87 21.80
C LYS A 384 13.89 21.53 22.55
N LEU A 385 14.05 20.41 21.83
CA LEU A 385 14.09 19.08 22.43
C LEU A 385 15.44 18.78 23.08
N LEU A 386 16.54 19.06 22.37
CA LEU A 386 17.91 18.66 22.73
C LEU A 386 18.79 19.82 23.24
N GLY A 387 18.39 21.09 22.97
CA GLY A 387 19.22 22.27 23.17
C GLY A 387 20.06 22.58 21.92
N ASN A 388 20.64 23.80 21.86
CA ASN A 388 21.32 24.29 20.65
C ASN A 388 22.70 23.68 20.37
N ASP A 389 23.22 22.85 21.28
CA ASP A 389 24.58 22.30 21.22
C ASP A 389 24.65 20.85 20.71
N PHE A 390 23.60 20.31 20.14
CA PHE A 390 23.62 18.92 19.64
C PHE A 390 24.31 18.81 18.26
N ASP A 391 25.01 17.68 18.05
CA ASP A 391 25.70 17.37 16.82
C ASP A 391 24.79 16.51 15.92
N TYR A 392 24.38 17.03 14.80
CA TYR A 392 23.50 16.43 13.81
C TYR A 392 23.96 15.07 13.31
N ASP A 393 25.22 15.00 12.89
CA ASP A 393 25.77 13.78 12.29
C ASP A 393 25.85 12.67 13.33
N LYS A 394 26.22 13.01 14.56
CA LYS A 394 26.23 12.06 15.67
C LYS A 394 24.84 11.60 16.07
N LEU A 395 23.84 12.49 16.03
CA LEU A 395 22.46 12.11 16.32
C LEU A 395 21.94 11.10 15.29
N GLN A 396 22.13 11.39 14.01
CA GLN A 396 21.72 10.49 12.92
C GLN A 396 22.45 9.14 13.00
N GLU A 397 23.76 9.15 13.26
CA GLU A 397 24.56 7.93 13.43
C GLU A 397 24.07 7.09 14.63
N LYS A 398 23.74 7.71 15.74
CA LYS A 398 23.22 7.05 16.93
C LYS A 398 21.82 6.48 16.72
N ILE A 399 20.92 7.22 16.05
CA ILE A 399 19.57 6.73 15.69
C ILE A 399 19.70 5.46 14.83
N VAL A 400 20.53 5.49 13.78
CA VAL A 400 20.72 4.35 12.87
C VAL A 400 21.31 3.13 13.56
N LYS A 401 22.19 3.35 14.56
CA LYS A 401 22.85 2.27 15.32
C LYS A 401 22.02 1.77 16.51
N SER A 402 20.95 2.46 16.88
CA SER A 402 20.16 2.10 18.04
C SER A 402 19.21 0.95 17.73
N ASP A 403 19.21 -0.08 18.57
CA ASP A 403 18.26 -1.20 18.50
C ASP A 403 16.81 -0.79 18.88
N LYS A 404 16.63 0.46 19.33
CA LYS A 404 15.31 0.99 19.70
C LYS A 404 14.44 1.33 18.50
N PHE A 405 15.07 1.57 17.32
CA PHE A 405 14.38 1.97 16.10
C PHE A 405 14.37 0.83 15.09
N ASP A 406 13.22 0.61 14.50
CA ASP A 406 13.08 -0.39 13.47
C ASP A 406 13.45 0.19 12.09
N LYS A 407 14.50 -0.34 11.47
CA LYS A 407 15.02 0.18 10.20
C LYS A 407 14.08 0.05 8.99
N TYR A 408 12.99 -0.74 9.11
CA TYR A 408 12.03 -0.96 8.03
C TYR A 408 10.75 -0.18 8.21
N THR A 409 10.32 0.03 9.45
CA THR A 409 9.06 0.69 9.77
C THR A 409 9.22 2.08 10.38
N ASP A 410 10.41 2.42 10.89
CA ASP A 410 10.70 3.75 11.43
C ASP A 410 11.49 4.58 10.40
N ILE A 411 10.99 5.75 10.06
CA ILE A 411 11.61 6.66 9.09
C ILE A 411 11.98 7.96 9.80
N PHE A 412 13.25 8.35 9.66
CA PHE A 412 13.77 9.60 10.18
C PHE A 412 14.19 10.50 9.03
N ASN A 413 13.75 11.73 9.07
CA ASN A 413 14.22 12.78 8.19
C ASN A 413 14.51 14.02 9.04
N ILE A 414 15.73 14.51 8.97
CA ILE A 414 16.13 15.73 9.65
C ILE A 414 16.32 16.77 8.56
N SER A 415 15.52 17.82 8.57
CA SER A 415 15.63 18.95 7.67
C SER A 415 16.19 20.16 8.43
N GLY A 416 17.40 20.60 8.11
CA GLY A 416 17.84 21.95 8.41
C GLY A 416 17.43 22.83 7.24
N ASN A 417 16.56 23.79 7.45
CA ASN A 417 16.31 24.83 6.45
C ASN A 417 17.26 26.02 6.71
N ASP A 418 17.61 26.78 5.63
CA ASP A 418 18.36 28.03 5.71
C ASP A 418 17.69 29.10 6.62
N ASN A 419 16.58 28.77 7.26
CA ASN A 419 15.78 29.64 8.14
C ASN A 419 15.78 29.17 9.62
N ASP A 420 16.87 28.62 10.13
CA ASP A 420 17.14 28.32 11.54
C ASP A 420 16.29 27.22 12.23
N ASP A 421 15.38 26.55 11.57
CA ASP A 421 14.57 25.49 12.19
C ASP A 421 15.15 24.09 11.93
N ASN A 422 15.77 23.50 12.93
CA ASN A 422 16.21 22.08 12.93
C ASN A 422 15.03 21.16 13.21
N ILE A 423 14.31 20.75 12.18
CA ILE A 423 13.10 19.92 12.30
C ILE A 423 13.43 18.43 12.13
N LEU A 424 13.13 17.64 13.15
CA LEU A 424 13.06 16.19 13.04
C LEU A 424 11.65 15.79 12.59
N VAL A 425 11.56 15.08 11.47
CA VAL A 425 10.35 14.37 11.06
C VAL A 425 10.57 12.89 11.37
N PHE A 426 9.84 12.38 12.35
CA PHE A 426 9.87 10.98 12.72
C PHE A 426 8.54 10.31 12.36
N THR A 427 8.60 9.27 11.55
CA THR A 427 7.43 8.47 11.17
C THR A 427 7.62 7.03 11.63
N SER A 428 6.64 6.46 12.30
CA SER A 428 6.60 5.06 12.68
C SER A 428 5.31 4.40 12.19
N SER A 429 5.44 3.18 11.70
CA SER A 429 4.32 2.33 11.29
C SER A 429 4.18 1.17 12.28
N PRO A 430 2.95 0.82 12.71
CA PRO A 430 2.75 -0.34 13.57
C PRO A 430 3.21 -1.60 12.86
N LYS A 431 3.91 -2.46 13.61
CA LYS A 431 4.24 -3.81 13.15
C LYS A 431 2.97 -4.67 13.12
N ILE A 432 2.99 -5.71 12.30
CA ILE A 432 1.97 -6.77 12.35
C ILE A 432 2.15 -7.50 13.69
N SER A 433 1.32 -7.19 14.67
CA SER A 433 1.41 -7.71 16.04
C SER A 433 0.03 -7.75 16.70
N ASN A 434 -0.07 -8.39 17.87
CA ASN A 434 -1.26 -8.32 18.73
C ASN A 434 -1.26 -7.11 19.68
N GLU A 435 -0.29 -6.24 19.54
CA GLU A 435 -0.18 -5.02 20.32
C GLU A 435 -1.41 -4.14 20.16
N SER A 436 -1.90 -3.59 21.24
CA SER A 436 -2.98 -2.60 21.20
C SER A 436 -2.47 -1.29 20.59
N ILE A 437 -3.39 -0.50 20.04
CA ILE A 437 -3.02 0.82 19.50
C ILE A 437 -2.47 1.75 20.59
N SER A 438 -2.92 1.60 21.83
CA SER A 438 -2.40 2.36 22.97
C SER A 438 -0.96 1.96 23.33
N GLU A 439 -0.62 0.68 23.32
CA GLU A 439 0.77 0.20 23.51
C GLU A 439 1.68 0.73 22.41
N PHE A 440 1.23 0.70 21.16
CA PHE A 440 1.97 1.29 20.04
C PHE A 440 2.25 2.78 20.26
N PHE A 441 1.26 3.58 20.71
CA PHE A 441 1.50 4.99 20.99
C PHE A 441 2.46 5.20 22.16
N VAL A 442 2.39 4.38 23.20
CA VAL A 442 3.34 4.43 24.32
C VAL A 442 4.76 4.21 23.81
N GLU A 443 5.00 3.12 23.07
CA GLU A 443 6.31 2.82 22.49
C GLU A 443 6.80 3.95 21.57
N TYR A 444 5.92 4.47 20.70
CA TYR A 444 6.23 5.55 19.79
C TYR A 444 6.77 6.81 20.51
N PHE A 445 6.03 7.28 21.49
CA PHE A 445 6.43 8.49 22.22
C PHE A 445 7.62 8.25 23.16
N GLU A 446 7.76 7.06 23.73
CA GLU A 446 8.96 6.68 24.51
C GLU A 446 10.23 6.69 23.62
N LYS A 447 10.14 6.30 22.36
CA LYS A 447 11.24 6.44 21.39
C LYS A 447 11.66 7.90 21.21
N ILE A 448 10.69 8.81 21.04
CA ILE A 448 10.96 10.24 20.90
C ILE A 448 11.59 10.82 22.16
N LEU A 449 11.04 10.54 23.33
CA LEU A 449 11.59 10.97 24.61
C LEU A 449 12.98 10.39 24.85
N GLY A 450 13.23 9.18 24.35
CA GLY A 450 14.53 8.51 24.40
C GLY A 450 15.62 9.23 23.61
N LEU A 451 15.29 10.07 22.63
CA LEU A 451 16.28 10.86 21.87
C LEU A 451 17.09 11.83 22.76
N LYS A 452 16.51 12.28 23.88
CA LYS A 452 17.24 13.13 24.86
C LYS A 452 18.45 12.42 25.48
N PHE A 453 18.50 11.09 25.43
CA PHE A 453 19.55 10.29 26.05
C PHE A 453 20.48 9.63 25.04
N ILE A 454 20.26 9.92 23.76
CA ILE A 454 21.12 9.50 22.66
C ILE A 454 22.18 10.57 22.38
#